data_c02ac377c132d8f9bd44affd9beb0426
#
_entry.id   c02ac377c132d8f9bd44affd9beb0426
#
_cell.length_a   1.000
_cell.length_b   1.000
_cell.length_c   1.000
_cell.angle_alpha   90.00
_cell.angle_beta   90.00
_cell.angle_gamma   90.00
#
_symmetry.space_group_name_H-M   'P 1'
#
loop_
_entity.id
_entity.type
_entity.pdbx_description
1 polymer ?
#
loop_
_entity_poly.entity_id
_entity_poly.type
_entity_poly.pdbx_seq_one_letter_code
_entity_poly.pdbx_strand_id
1 'polypeptide(L)'
;MGSGNETSFYGAVKNPWDTQRIPGGSSGGSAAAVAARLVPAATGSDSGGSIRQPAAHTGLTGLKPTYGRVSRWGMIAYASSLDQGGPMARPAADCALLLQAIAGFAVKDSTRVDRPVADY
;
A
#
# COMPACT_ATOMS: atom_id res chain seq x y z
N MET A 1 7.42 12.48 3.60
CA MET A 1 6.99 11.15 4.02
C MET A 1 6.51 11.22 5.46
N GLY A 2 5.41 10.64 5.78
CA GLY A 2 4.78 10.66 7.09
C GLY A 2 3.46 9.91 7.03
N SER A 3 2.68 10.00 8.10
CA SER A 3 1.41 9.27 8.20
C SER A 3 0.23 10.00 7.54
N GLY A 4 0.49 11.04 6.76
CA GLY A 4 -0.51 11.81 6.04
C GLY A 4 -0.10 12.08 4.60
N ASN A 5 -0.91 12.84 3.89
CA ASN A 5 -0.62 13.35 2.55
C ASN A 5 -1.21 14.74 2.30
N GLU A 6 -1.21 15.56 3.34
CA GLU A 6 -1.66 16.95 3.34
C GLU A 6 -0.76 17.85 2.48
N THR A 7 0.49 17.44 2.28
CA THR A 7 1.51 18.17 1.51
C THR A 7 1.58 17.75 0.04
N SER A 8 0.57 17.05 -0.46
CA SER A 8 0.51 16.68 -1.88
C SER A 8 0.51 17.93 -2.77
N PHE A 9 1.24 17.87 -3.89
CA PHE A 9 1.26 18.93 -4.90
C PHE A 9 -0.15 19.31 -5.41
N TYR A 10 -1.03 18.33 -5.51
CA TYR A 10 -2.43 18.52 -5.96
C TYR A 10 -3.38 18.90 -4.81
N GLY A 11 -2.86 19.21 -3.64
CA GLY A 11 -3.64 19.50 -2.44
C GLY A 11 -3.85 18.27 -1.55
N ALA A 12 -4.35 18.49 -0.35
CA ALA A 12 -4.59 17.45 0.62
C ALA A 12 -5.65 16.45 0.16
N VAL A 13 -5.34 15.16 0.24
CA VAL A 13 -6.32 14.12 -0.07
C VAL A 13 -7.40 14.07 1.02
N LYS A 14 -8.64 13.98 0.59
CA LYS A 14 -9.82 13.91 1.45
C LYS A 14 -10.24 12.46 1.70
N ASN A 15 -10.77 12.19 2.90
CA ASN A 15 -11.40 10.90 3.16
C ASN A 15 -12.76 10.84 2.45
N PRO A 16 -13.02 9.82 1.61
CA PRO A 16 -14.29 9.75 0.85
C PRO A 16 -15.55 9.59 1.73
N TRP A 17 -15.39 9.10 2.97
CA TRP A 17 -16.50 8.94 3.90
C TRP A 17 -16.89 10.26 4.59
N ASP A 18 -15.89 11.15 4.79
CA ASP A 18 -16.08 12.46 5.38
C ASP A 18 -14.94 13.38 4.90
N THR A 19 -15.24 14.29 4.01
CA THR A 19 -14.26 15.17 3.39
C THR A 19 -13.62 16.20 4.34
N GLN A 20 -14.10 16.29 5.57
CA GLN A 20 -13.47 17.08 6.63
C GLN A 20 -12.38 16.30 7.38
N ARG A 21 -12.23 15.01 7.06
CA ARG A 21 -11.24 14.11 7.67
C ARG A 21 -10.16 13.71 6.70
N ILE A 22 -9.02 13.32 7.25
CA ILE A 22 -7.91 12.76 6.47
C ILE A 22 -8.19 11.28 6.14
N PRO A 23 -7.70 10.77 5.01
CA PRO A 23 -7.73 9.35 4.70
C PRO A 23 -6.61 8.56 5.38
N GLY A 24 -5.72 9.26 6.11
CA GLY A 24 -4.45 8.71 6.55
C GLY A 24 -3.39 8.73 5.46
N GLY A 25 -2.24 8.10 5.71
CA GLY A 25 -1.12 8.08 4.77
C GLY A 25 0.05 7.17 5.23
N SER A 26 1.11 7.19 4.39
CA SER A 26 1.31 8.07 3.24
C SER A 26 0.61 7.59 1.94
N SER A 27 0.11 6.37 1.87
CA SER A 27 -0.66 5.86 0.71
C SER A 27 -2.13 6.29 0.75
N GLY A 28 -2.43 7.50 1.21
CA GLY A 28 -3.80 8.01 1.39
C GLY A 28 -4.54 8.24 0.07
N GLY A 29 -3.84 8.61 -1.00
CA GLY A 29 -4.43 8.74 -2.32
C GLY A 29 -4.92 7.40 -2.88
N SER A 30 -4.10 6.36 -2.77
CA SER A 30 -4.48 4.99 -3.14
C SER A 30 -5.69 4.52 -2.34
N ALA A 31 -5.67 4.71 -1.03
CA ALA A 31 -6.78 4.33 -0.15
C ALA A 31 -8.06 5.10 -0.49
N ALA A 32 -7.97 6.41 -0.67
CA ALA A 32 -9.13 7.22 -1.06
C ALA A 32 -9.73 6.79 -2.40
N ALA A 33 -8.90 6.48 -3.39
CA ALA A 33 -9.35 6.03 -4.71
C ALA A 33 -10.12 4.70 -4.64
N VAL A 34 -9.63 3.73 -3.87
CA VAL A 34 -10.31 2.44 -3.67
C VAL A 34 -11.60 2.61 -2.86
N ALA A 35 -11.56 3.39 -1.78
CA ALA A 35 -12.74 3.65 -0.94
C ALA A 35 -13.84 4.38 -1.71
N ALA A 36 -13.46 5.35 -2.55
CA ALA A 36 -14.37 6.08 -3.43
C ALA A 36 -14.86 5.24 -4.62
N ARG A 37 -14.41 3.98 -4.77
CA ARG A 37 -14.73 3.08 -5.89
C ARG A 37 -14.28 3.56 -7.27
N LEU A 38 -13.24 4.40 -7.32
CA LEU A 38 -12.65 4.85 -8.59
C LEU A 38 -11.82 3.73 -9.24
N VAL A 39 -11.26 2.84 -8.42
CA VAL A 39 -10.51 1.66 -8.85
C VAL A 39 -10.86 0.47 -7.95
N PRO A 40 -10.76 -0.78 -8.43
CA PRO A 40 -11.08 -1.98 -7.64
C PRO A 40 -10.06 -2.23 -6.52
N ALA A 41 -8.79 -1.96 -6.78
CA ALA A 41 -7.66 -2.15 -5.87
C ALA A 41 -6.54 -1.18 -6.22
N ALA A 42 -5.59 -0.99 -5.31
CA ALA A 42 -4.40 -0.18 -5.53
C ALA A 42 -3.20 -0.76 -4.78
N THR A 43 -2.01 -0.31 -5.14
CA THR A 43 -0.79 -0.57 -4.37
C THR A 43 -0.45 0.63 -3.49
N GLY A 44 0.29 0.36 -2.44
CA GLY A 44 0.89 1.38 -1.57
C GLY A 44 2.26 0.93 -1.08
N SER A 45 2.91 1.78 -0.29
CA SER A 45 4.15 1.45 0.41
C SER A 45 3.97 1.62 1.93
N ASP A 46 4.63 0.78 2.70
CA ASP A 46 4.48 0.74 4.15
C ASP A 46 5.84 0.44 4.80
N SER A 47 6.28 1.33 5.66
CA SER A 47 7.45 1.14 6.52
C SER A 47 7.03 0.96 7.98
N GLY A 48 6.05 1.76 8.43
CA GLY A 48 5.51 1.76 9.78
C GLY A 48 3.99 1.89 9.85
N GLY A 49 3.27 1.72 8.71
CA GLY A 49 1.82 1.82 8.69
C GLY A 49 1.22 2.41 7.41
N SER A 50 2.04 2.85 6.44
CA SER A 50 1.55 3.69 5.33
C SER A 50 0.69 2.97 4.27
N ILE A 51 0.46 1.67 4.38
CA ILE A 51 -0.64 0.92 3.74
C ILE A 51 -1.77 0.71 4.75
N ARG A 52 -1.43 0.17 5.92
CA ARG A 52 -2.39 -0.31 6.91
C ARG A 52 -3.20 0.82 7.55
N GLN A 53 -2.56 1.94 7.87
CA GLN A 53 -3.22 3.08 8.49
C GLN A 53 -4.26 3.71 7.55
N PRO A 54 -3.92 4.11 6.30
CA PRO A 54 -4.93 4.69 5.42
C PRO A 54 -6.03 3.67 5.05
N ALA A 55 -5.72 2.38 4.94
CA ALA A 55 -6.74 1.36 4.78
C ALA A 55 -7.72 1.34 5.96
N ALA A 56 -7.22 1.39 7.20
CA ALA A 56 -8.05 1.45 8.40
C ALA A 56 -8.93 2.70 8.45
N HIS A 57 -8.38 3.87 8.11
CA HIS A 57 -9.11 5.13 8.12
C HIS A 57 -10.19 5.22 7.03
N THR A 58 -10.07 4.43 5.98
CA THR A 58 -11.00 4.46 4.83
C THR A 58 -11.86 3.21 4.70
N GLY A 59 -11.80 2.30 5.68
CA GLY A 59 -12.63 1.09 5.72
C GLY A 59 -12.24 0.05 4.67
N LEU A 60 -10.94 -0.11 4.42
CA LEU A 60 -10.38 -1.04 3.45
C LEU A 60 -9.56 -2.14 4.14
N THR A 61 -9.29 -3.20 3.39
CA THR A 61 -8.19 -4.12 3.68
C THR A 61 -6.89 -3.55 3.11
N GLY A 62 -5.86 -3.41 3.96
CA GLY A 62 -4.51 -3.06 3.54
C GLY A 62 -3.53 -4.08 4.07
N LEU A 63 -2.73 -4.67 3.20
CA LEU A 63 -1.79 -5.73 3.56
C LEU A 63 -0.35 -5.28 3.33
N LYS A 64 0.43 -5.22 4.41
CA LYS A 64 1.88 -5.10 4.34
C LYS A 64 2.48 -6.50 4.33
N PRO A 65 3.05 -6.96 3.22
CA PRO A 65 3.65 -8.30 3.16
C PRO A 65 4.89 -8.40 4.05
N THR A 66 5.31 -9.63 4.27
CA THR A 66 6.62 -9.92 4.88
C THR A 66 7.73 -9.31 4.02
N TYR A 67 8.76 -8.78 4.69
CA TYR A 67 9.92 -8.16 4.04
C TYR A 67 10.55 -9.10 2.99
N GLY A 68 10.86 -8.55 1.82
CA GLY A 68 11.45 -9.28 0.71
C GLY A 68 10.46 -10.08 -0.15
N ARG A 69 9.14 -9.99 0.07
CA ARG A 69 8.14 -10.71 -0.75
C ARG A 69 7.73 -9.95 -2.01
N VAL A 70 7.76 -8.62 -1.98
CA VAL A 70 7.44 -7.75 -3.11
C VAL A 70 8.66 -6.92 -3.46
N SER A 71 8.93 -6.75 -4.75
CA SER A 71 10.08 -5.97 -5.20
C SER A 71 9.98 -4.51 -4.80
N ARG A 72 11.09 -3.96 -4.32
CA ARG A 72 11.25 -2.53 -4.02
C ARG A 72 11.94 -1.76 -5.15
N TRP A 73 12.27 -2.45 -6.25
CA TRP A 73 12.89 -1.78 -7.38
C TRP A 73 12.01 -0.67 -7.92
N GLY A 74 12.56 0.56 -7.99
CA GLY A 74 11.83 1.76 -8.40
C GLY A 74 11.04 2.45 -7.30
N MET A 75 10.96 1.88 -6.09
CA MET A 75 10.37 2.55 -4.93
C MET A 75 11.36 3.54 -4.32
N ILE A 76 10.88 4.71 -3.93
CA ILE A 76 11.68 5.68 -3.16
C ILE A 76 11.76 5.17 -1.71
N ALA A 77 12.98 4.97 -1.22
CA ALA A 77 13.22 4.48 0.12
C ALA A 77 12.84 5.50 1.21
N TYR A 78 12.26 5.01 2.30
CA TYR A 78 12.07 5.76 3.54
C TYR A 78 12.91 5.14 4.67
N ALA A 79 12.69 3.86 4.96
CA ALA A 79 13.47 3.07 5.91
C ALA A 79 13.77 1.72 5.26
N SER A 80 14.93 1.58 4.63
CA SER A 80 15.27 0.46 3.77
C SER A 80 15.13 -0.91 4.41
N SER A 81 15.30 -1.00 5.74
CA SER A 81 15.12 -2.25 6.50
C SER A 81 13.65 -2.60 6.80
N LEU A 82 12.70 -1.70 6.48
CA LEU A 82 11.29 -1.86 6.82
C LEU A 82 10.36 -1.73 5.62
N ASP A 83 10.77 -0.96 4.60
CA ASP A 83 9.92 -0.62 3.46
C ASP A 83 9.38 -1.84 2.72
N GLN A 84 8.08 -1.86 2.47
CA GLN A 84 7.41 -2.86 1.65
C GLN A 84 6.35 -2.23 0.74
N GLY A 85 6.27 -2.74 -0.49
CA GLY A 85 5.09 -2.55 -1.33
C GLY A 85 4.02 -3.58 -0.99
N GLY A 86 2.76 -3.21 -1.12
CA GLY A 86 1.65 -4.14 -0.87
C GLY A 86 0.31 -3.62 -1.35
N PRO A 87 -0.71 -4.48 -1.33
CA PRO A 87 -2.03 -4.19 -1.86
C PRO A 87 -2.95 -3.50 -0.87
N MET A 88 -3.90 -2.75 -1.42
CA MET A 88 -5.10 -2.27 -0.76
C MET A 88 -6.33 -2.59 -1.62
N ALA A 89 -7.36 -3.14 -1.02
CA ALA A 89 -8.62 -3.46 -1.66
C ALA A 89 -9.77 -3.42 -0.65
N ARG A 90 -11.01 -3.54 -1.12
CA ARG A 90 -12.16 -3.62 -0.20
C ARG A 90 -12.19 -4.94 0.53
N PRO A 91 -12.34 -6.10 -0.11
CA PRO A 91 -12.26 -7.40 0.58
C PRO A 91 -10.80 -7.90 0.66
N ALA A 92 -10.55 -8.72 1.66
CA ALA A 92 -9.25 -9.35 1.85
C ALA A 92 -8.86 -10.29 0.69
N ALA A 93 -9.84 -10.94 0.07
CA ALA A 93 -9.62 -11.82 -1.08
C ALA A 93 -8.99 -11.07 -2.27
N ASP A 94 -9.40 -9.83 -2.54
CA ASP A 94 -8.81 -9.02 -3.62
C ASP A 94 -7.37 -8.61 -3.27
N CYS A 95 -7.08 -8.37 -1.99
CA CYS A 95 -5.70 -8.15 -1.54
C CYS A 95 -4.84 -9.41 -1.75
N ALA A 96 -5.37 -10.59 -1.51
CA ALA A 96 -4.67 -11.85 -1.74
C ALA A 96 -4.35 -12.05 -3.22
N LEU A 97 -5.32 -11.86 -4.11
CA LEU A 97 -5.13 -11.93 -5.57
C LEU A 97 -4.06 -10.93 -6.06
N LEU A 98 -4.13 -9.68 -5.58
CA LEU A 98 -3.17 -8.67 -5.98
C LEU A 98 -1.78 -8.97 -5.40
N LEU A 99 -1.69 -9.46 -4.17
CA LEU A 99 -0.42 -9.87 -3.59
C LEU A 99 0.20 -11.02 -4.39
N GLN A 100 -0.57 -12.00 -4.79
CA GLN A 100 -0.11 -13.12 -5.62
C GLN A 100 0.47 -12.64 -6.95
N ALA A 101 -0.14 -11.60 -7.55
CA ALA A 101 0.34 -11.01 -8.80
C ALA A 101 1.65 -10.20 -8.65
N ILE A 102 1.87 -9.52 -7.52
CA ILE A 102 3.03 -8.64 -7.31
C ILE A 102 4.17 -9.28 -6.51
N ALA A 103 3.90 -10.39 -5.81
CA ALA A 103 4.92 -11.16 -5.10
C ALA A 103 5.79 -11.95 -6.09
N GLY A 104 6.99 -12.27 -5.67
CA GLY A 104 7.88 -13.09 -6.49
C GLY A 104 9.31 -12.53 -6.53
N PHE A 105 10.27 -13.23 -7.15
CA PHE A 105 11.67 -12.84 -7.21
C PHE A 105 11.92 -11.73 -8.25
N ALA A 106 12.75 -10.75 -7.97
CA ALA A 106 13.26 -9.76 -8.92
C ALA A 106 14.75 -9.53 -8.72
N VAL A 107 15.53 -9.84 -9.72
CA VAL A 107 17.01 -9.74 -9.70
C VAL A 107 17.55 -8.34 -9.40
N LYS A 108 16.74 -7.31 -9.62
CA LYS A 108 17.13 -5.91 -9.40
C LYS A 108 16.95 -5.42 -7.95
N ASP A 109 16.38 -6.23 -7.08
CA ASP A 109 16.21 -5.89 -5.66
C ASP A 109 16.99 -6.86 -4.79
N SER A 110 18.11 -6.40 -4.24
CA SER A 110 19.00 -7.21 -3.39
C SER A 110 18.36 -7.66 -2.06
N THR A 111 17.23 -7.09 -1.69
CA THR A 111 16.53 -7.43 -0.43
C THR A 111 15.49 -8.53 -0.62
N ARG A 112 15.32 -9.01 -1.85
CA ARG A 112 14.33 -10.02 -2.20
C ARG A 112 14.73 -11.40 -1.73
N VAL A 113 13.77 -12.11 -1.18
CA VAL A 113 13.94 -13.51 -0.80
C VAL A 113 13.48 -14.39 -1.95
N ASP A 114 14.38 -15.26 -2.43
CA ASP A 114 14.04 -16.26 -3.45
C ASP A 114 13.28 -17.42 -2.78
N ARG A 115 11.97 -17.29 -2.76
CA ARG A 115 11.04 -18.30 -2.24
C ARG A 115 9.82 -18.37 -3.14
N PRO A 116 9.22 -19.55 -3.32
CA PRO A 116 7.96 -19.70 -4.04
C PRO A 116 6.89 -18.71 -3.55
N VAL A 117 6.10 -18.22 -4.47
CA VAL A 117 4.90 -17.43 -4.13
C VAL A 117 3.87 -18.42 -3.60
N ALA A 118 3.33 -18.14 -2.41
CA ALA A 118 2.26 -18.93 -1.86
C ALA A 118 0.95 -18.70 -2.64
N ASP A 119 0.09 -19.66 -2.62
CA ASP A 119 -1.31 -19.52 -3.03
C ASP A 119 -2.05 -18.85 -1.87
N TYR A 120 -2.35 -17.55 -2.04
CA TYR A 120 -2.92 -16.72 -0.98
C TYR A 120 -4.44 -16.77 -0.95
#